data_d2efb8356eecbecc1153416874e0f6b0
#
_entry.id   d2efb8356eecbecc1153416874e0f6b0
#
_cell.length_a   1.000
_cell.length_b   1.000
_cell.length_c   1.000
_cell.angle_alpha   90.00
_cell.angle_beta   90.00
_cell.angle_gamma   90.00
#
_symmetry.space_group_name_H-M   'P 1'
#
loop_
_entity.id
_entity.type
_entity.pdbx_description
1 polymer ?
#
loop_
_entity_poly.entity_id
_entity_poly.type
_entity_poly.pdbx_seq_one_letter_code
_entity_poly.pdbx_strand_id
1 'polypeptide(L)'
;MSENTQNQNPKQEQYSLNDDRRVKVLSPGALVAKRFFRNRLAVVGLSILVAMFLFSFVGGLVSPYGQDEQFFTYTQMSKEFVGVTRNDSMRFVVADGQNFGSIAQSKALEAVKKGNTEFNYKDVDYTVDILSDDFYVVYQGRDIMGYASRDLVNEADGAPKFSFDVKLAALTAMTAGEKEFAADGVDYTLDADGNILAGGEELGYVSRFVVSAADSSVVVTRDFKDRLEEAIDDNAAKFNYTDAEGNEAEYDIVYDASAKVWSV
;
A
#
# COMPACT_ATOMS: atom_id res chain seq x y z
N MET A 1 55.68 3.51 92.08
CA MET A 1 54.93 4.64 92.52
C MET A 1 55.19 5.77 91.59
N SER A 2 54.50 6.16 90.75
CA SER A 2 54.45 7.34 89.89
C SER A 2 54.08 6.98 88.51
N GLU A 3 52.86 7.25 88.29
CA GLU A 3 52.22 7.24 87.02
C GLU A 3 52.78 8.26 86.07
N ASN A 4 52.87 7.90 84.85
CA ASN A 4 53.11 8.88 83.79
C ASN A 4 52.09 8.68 82.66
N THR A 5 51.07 9.45 82.76
CA THR A 5 49.97 9.53 81.77
C THR A 5 50.41 10.37 80.59
N GLN A 6 50.66 9.71 79.48
CA GLN A 6 50.87 10.42 78.20
C GLN A 6 49.58 10.73 77.52
N ASN A 7 49.33 12.03 77.45
CA ASN A 7 48.22 12.66 76.74
C ASN A 7 48.51 12.61 75.24
N GLN A 8 47.77 11.81 74.46
CA GLN A 8 47.84 11.79 73.03
C GLN A 8 46.78 12.76 72.47
N ASN A 9 47.29 13.85 71.93
CA ASN A 9 46.52 14.87 71.27
C ASN A 9 46.15 14.39 69.86
N PRO A 10 44.85 14.31 69.43
CA PRO A 10 44.50 13.93 68.08
C PRO A 10 44.85 15.08 67.12
N LYS A 11 45.65 14.78 66.13
CA LYS A 11 45.96 15.66 65.03
C LYS A 11 44.68 16.08 64.33
N GLN A 12 44.27 17.30 64.49
CA GLN A 12 43.30 17.94 63.63
C GLN A 12 43.90 18.09 62.22
N GLU A 13 43.41 17.29 61.26
CA GLU A 13 43.70 17.52 59.87
C GLU A 13 43.05 18.83 59.43
N GLN A 14 43.85 19.86 59.29
CA GLN A 14 43.43 21.11 58.64
C GLN A 14 43.16 20.84 57.19
N TYR A 15 41.91 20.70 56.84
CA TYR A 15 41.48 20.71 55.44
C TYR A 15 41.72 22.09 54.87
N SER A 16 42.70 22.21 53.96
CA SER A 16 42.95 23.42 53.20
C SER A 16 41.77 23.66 52.24
N LEU A 17 41.21 24.87 52.33
CA LEU A 17 40.12 25.33 51.44
C LEU A 17 40.57 25.45 49.97
N ASN A 18 41.83 25.22 49.64
CA ASN A 18 42.42 25.33 48.31
C ASN A 18 42.79 23.97 47.70
N ASP A 19 42.13 22.85 48.09
CA ASP A 19 42.34 21.58 47.41
C ASP A 19 41.51 21.48 46.15
N ASP A 20 41.95 22.18 45.11
CA ASP A 20 41.33 22.24 43.77
C ASP A 20 41.35 20.87 43.04
N ARG A 21 41.92 19.85 43.66
CA ARG A 21 42.07 18.52 43.05
C ARG A 21 40.79 17.67 43.12
N ARG A 22 39.75 18.07 43.85
CA ARG A 22 38.56 17.22 44.08
C ARG A 22 37.29 17.72 43.43
N VAL A 23 37.26 18.85 42.83
CA VAL A 23 36.06 19.34 42.16
C VAL A 23 36.21 19.18 40.67
N LYS A 24 35.83 18.01 40.19
CA LYS A 24 35.67 17.77 38.76
C LYS A 24 34.47 18.62 38.30
N VAL A 25 34.74 19.79 37.74
CA VAL A 25 33.70 20.68 37.19
C VAL A 25 33.09 19.95 36.00
N LEU A 26 31.93 19.36 36.21
CA LEU A 26 31.15 18.72 35.13
C LEU A 26 30.51 19.87 34.32
N SER A 27 30.57 19.76 32.99
CA SER A 27 29.88 20.69 32.12
C SER A 27 28.36 20.67 32.42
N PRO A 28 27.66 21.81 32.24
CA PRO A 28 26.19 21.85 32.47
C PRO A 28 25.43 20.72 31.79
N GLY A 29 25.82 20.33 30.58
CA GLY A 29 25.24 19.20 29.87
C GLY A 29 25.45 17.85 30.56
N ALA A 30 26.65 17.61 31.13
CA ALA A 30 26.94 16.40 31.86
C ALA A 30 26.14 16.28 33.18
N LEU A 31 25.86 17.41 33.84
CA LEU A 31 25.00 17.46 35.03
C LEU A 31 23.54 17.13 34.69
N VAL A 32 23.03 17.68 33.60
CA VAL A 32 21.66 17.38 33.09
C VAL A 32 21.55 15.92 32.71
N ALA A 33 22.48 15.38 31.93
CA ALA A 33 22.52 13.98 31.55
C ALA A 33 22.55 13.05 32.77
N LYS A 34 23.41 13.33 33.76
CA LYS A 34 23.49 12.53 34.98
C LYS A 34 22.20 12.57 35.80
N ARG A 35 21.48 13.69 35.84
CA ARG A 35 20.16 13.79 36.48
C ARG A 35 19.10 13.00 35.68
N PHE A 36 19.12 13.12 34.37
CA PHE A 36 18.20 12.42 33.46
C PHE A 36 18.33 10.89 33.62
N PHE A 37 19.55 10.34 33.50
CA PHE A 37 19.78 8.89 33.63
C PHE A 37 19.55 8.34 35.03
N ARG A 38 19.51 9.20 36.06
CA ARG A 38 19.12 8.79 37.41
C ARG A 38 17.60 8.65 37.58
N ASN A 39 16.82 9.26 36.70
CA ASN A 39 15.38 9.13 36.73
C ASN A 39 14.94 7.92 35.89
N ARG A 40 14.50 6.85 36.58
CA ARG A 40 14.10 5.60 35.93
C ARG A 40 12.96 5.80 34.91
N LEU A 41 11.99 6.66 35.22
CA LEU A 41 10.89 6.99 34.32
C LEU A 41 11.38 7.68 33.04
N ALA A 42 12.32 8.61 33.16
CA ALA A 42 12.91 9.28 32.01
C ALA A 42 13.69 8.32 31.11
N VAL A 43 14.42 7.36 31.71
CA VAL A 43 15.15 6.33 30.95
C VAL A 43 14.18 5.38 30.22
N VAL A 44 13.10 4.97 30.88
CA VAL A 44 12.05 4.15 30.24
C VAL A 44 11.42 4.89 29.08
N GLY A 45 11.04 6.18 29.27
CA GLY A 45 10.47 6.99 28.20
C GLY A 45 11.43 7.17 27.01
N LEU A 46 12.72 7.41 27.28
CA LEU A 46 13.72 7.49 26.24
C LEU A 46 13.89 6.14 25.50
N SER A 47 13.87 5.03 26.22
CA SER A 47 14.00 3.69 25.63
C SER A 47 12.83 3.38 24.69
N ILE A 48 11.60 3.73 25.07
CA ILE A 48 10.41 3.58 24.23
C ILE A 48 10.54 4.46 22.97
N LEU A 49 10.95 5.71 23.14
CA LEU A 49 11.12 6.64 22.01
C LEU A 49 12.18 6.16 21.03
N VAL A 50 13.33 5.66 21.52
CA VAL A 50 14.39 5.08 20.69
C VAL A 50 13.90 3.82 19.99
N ALA A 51 13.16 2.95 20.69
CA ALA A 51 12.58 1.74 20.10
C ALA A 51 11.57 2.08 18.98
N MET A 52 10.69 3.06 19.20
CA MET A 52 9.75 3.53 18.17
C MET A 52 10.47 4.12 16.97
N PHE A 53 11.52 4.91 17.22
CA PHE A 53 12.33 5.51 16.16
C PHE A 53 13.03 4.42 15.32
N LEU A 54 13.69 3.46 15.98
CA LEU A 54 14.31 2.34 15.31
C LEU A 54 13.29 1.51 14.53
N PHE A 55 12.14 1.24 15.11
CA PHE A 55 11.07 0.50 14.43
C PHE A 55 10.56 1.24 13.19
N SER A 56 10.42 2.56 13.25
CA SER A 56 9.98 3.38 12.12
C SER A 56 10.96 3.35 10.94
N PHE A 57 12.26 3.34 11.18
CA PHE A 57 13.27 3.34 10.12
C PHE A 57 13.68 1.95 9.68
N VAL A 58 13.78 1.00 10.61
CA VAL A 58 14.22 -0.38 10.32
C VAL A 58 13.05 -1.24 9.86
N GLY A 59 11.82 -0.94 10.34
CA GLY A 59 10.63 -1.71 10.00
C GLY A 59 10.38 -1.79 8.48
N GLY A 60 10.55 -0.67 7.78
CA GLY A 60 10.42 -0.61 6.32
C GLY A 60 11.51 -1.37 5.56
N LEU A 61 12.69 -1.55 6.16
CA LEU A 61 13.80 -2.31 5.56
C LEU A 61 13.68 -3.83 5.80
N VAL A 62 13.00 -4.21 6.87
CA VAL A 62 12.84 -5.62 7.28
C VAL A 62 11.51 -6.20 6.79
N SER A 63 10.53 -5.33 6.50
CA SER A 63 9.24 -5.76 5.96
C SER A 63 9.44 -6.32 4.55
N PRO A 64 9.05 -7.58 4.29
CA PRO A 64 9.04 -8.13 2.92
C PRO A 64 7.90 -7.56 2.06
N TYR A 65 7.05 -6.72 2.64
CA TYR A 65 5.82 -6.21 2.01
C TYR A 65 6.02 -4.81 1.44
N GLY A 66 5.49 -4.58 0.23
CA GLY A 66 5.46 -3.27 -0.41
C GLY A 66 4.53 -2.28 0.33
N GLN A 67 4.71 -0.98 0.10
CA GLN A 67 3.86 0.06 0.72
C GLN A 67 2.41 0.01 0.21
N ASP A 68 2.21 -0.52 -0.99
CA ASP A 68 0.92 -0.61 -1.67
C ASP A 68 0.31 -2.01 -1.62
N GLU A 69 0.96 -2.94 -0.90
CA GLU A 69 0.49 -4.31 -0.78
C GLU A 69 -0.74 -4.38 0.14
N GLN A 70 -1.87 -4.76 -0.43
CA GLN A 70 -3.12 -4.91 0.30
C GLN A 70 -3.28 -6.36 0.78
N PHE A 71 -3.27 -6.55 2.09
CA PHE A 71 -3.58 -7.84 2.69
C PHE A 71 -5.09 -7.99 2.84
N PHE A 72 -5.66 -8.92 2.08
CA PHE A 72 -7.05 -9.30 2.28
C PHE A 72 -7.12 -10.34 3.41
N THR A 73 -7.97 -10.08 4.42
CA THR A 73 -8.14 -11.00 5.52
C THR A 73 -9.03 -12.16 5.08
N TYR A 74 -8.43 -13.25 4.70
CA TYR A 74 -9.11 -14.49 4.26
C TYR A 74 -9.58 -15.34 5.44
N THR A 75 -10.10 -14.75 6.49
CA THR A 75 -10.42 -15.46 7.74
C THR A 75 -11.52 -16.51 7.62
N GLN A 76 -12.21 -16.60 6.49
CA GLN A 76 -13.31 -17.54 6.27
C GLN A 76 -13.25 -18.30 4.95
N MET A 77 -12.15 -18.15 4.19
CA MET A 77 -11.97 -18.92 2.97
C MET A 77 -11.60 -20.36 3.30
N SER A 78 -12.27 -21.32 2.69
CA SER A 78 -11.68 -22.65 2.52
C SER A 78 -10.49 -22.46 1.56
N LYS A 79 -9.29 -22.46 2.12
CA LYS A 79 -8.04 -22.06 1.47
C LYS A 79 -7.50 -23.13 0.53
N GLU A 80 -8.31 -23.60 -0.37
CA GLU A 80 -7.88 -24.77 -1.15
C GLU A 80 -7.10 -24.36 -2.39
N PHE A 81 -7.50 -23.27 -3.07
CA PHE A 81 -6.81 -22.85 -4.29
C PHE A 81 -6.65 -21.32 -4.38
N VAL A 82 -7.74 -20.59 -4.65
CA VAL A 82 -7.68 -19.12 -4.77
C VAL A 82 -8.84 -18.43 -4.04
N GLY A 83 -8.62 -17.17 -3.69
CA GLY A 83 -9.65 -16.24 -3.27
C GLY A 83 -9.83 -15.14 -4.30
N VAL A 84 -11.07 -14.74 -4.52
CA VAL A 84 -11.42 -13.69 -5.47
C VAL A 84 -12.24 -12.61 -4.79
N THR A 85 -11.84 -11.36 -5.00
CA THR A 85 -12.62 -10.20 -4.58
C THR A 85 -12.95 -9.35 -5.79
N ARG A 86 -14.16 -8.78 -5.81
CA ARG A 86 -14.54 -7.81 -6.83
C ARG A 86 -14.24 -6.39 -6.33
N ASN A 87 -13.66 -5.58 -7.18
CA ASN A 87 -13.40 -4.19 -6.86
C ASN A 87 -14.69 -3.36 -7.04
N ASP A 88 -15.45 -3.17 -5.96
CA ASP A 88 -16.69 -2.39 -5.96
C ASP A 88 -16.47 -0.88 -5.73
N SER A 89 -15.25 -0.49 -5.42
CA SER A 89 -14.90 0.90 -5.08
C SER A 89 -14.09 1.56 -6.18
N MET A 90 -14.36 2.85 -6.43
CA MET A 90 -13.52 3.65 -7.32
C MET A 90 -12.10 3.72 -6.79
N ARG A 91 -11.13 3.29 -7.58
CA ARG A 91 -9.70 3.44 -7.30
C ARG A 91 -9.12 4.57 -8.12
N PHE A 92 -8.43 5.47 -7.43
CA PHE A 92 -7.74 6.58 -8.08
C PHE A 92 -6.33 6.17 -8.53
N VAL A 93 -5.99 6.56 -9.76
CA VAL A 93 -4.64 6.55 -10.29
C VAL A 93 -4.29 7.99 -10.61
N VAL A 94 -3.23 8.51 -9.98
CA VAL A 94 -2.76 9.89 -10.16
C VAL A 94 -1.82 9.92 -11.35
N ALA A 95 -1.96 10.95 -12.20
CA ALA A 95 -1.09 11.12 -13.35
C ALA A 95 0.36 11.40 -12.91
N ASP A 96 1.31 10.92 -13.70
CA ASP A 96 2.74 11.05 -13.41
C ASP A 96 3.14 12.52 -13.24
N GLY A 97 3.84 12.81 -12.15
CA GLY A 97 4.28 14.16 -11.81
C GLY A 97 3.20 15.08 -11.24
N GLN A 98 1.94 14.64 -11.14
CA GLN A 98 0.86 15.43 -10.56
C GLN A 98 0.72 15.22 -9.06
N ASN A 99 0.25 16.26 -8.36
CA ASN A 99 -0.04 16.20 -6.93
C ASN A 99 -1.55 16.28 -6.70
N PHE A 100 -2.21 15.13 -6.74
CA PHE A 100 -3.64 15.01 -6.51
C PHE A 100 -3.91 14.18 -5.25
N GLY A 101 -3.93 14.85 -4.09
CA GLY A 101 -4.01 14.20 -2.78
C GLY A 101 -5.37 13.58 -2.48
N SER A 102 -5.42 12.69 -1.51
CA SER A 102 -6.61 11.89 -1.13
C SER A 102 -7.85 12.71 -0.80
N ILE A 103 -7.69 13.92 -0.24
CA ILE A 103 -8.82 14.82 0.05
C ILE A 103 -9.43 15.36 -1.25
N ALA A 104 -8.59 15.76 -2.23
CA ALA A 104 -9.07 16.20 -3.54
C ALA A 104 -9.75 15.04 -4.29
N GLN A 105 -9.21 13.82 -4.21
CA GLN A 105 -9.82 12.60 -4.75
C GLN A 105 -11.21 12.34 -4.13
N SER A 106 -11.34 12.51 -2.81
CA SER A 106 -12.63 12.36 -2.12
C SER A 106 -13.64 13.43 -2.55
N LYS A 107 -13.19 14.66 -2.83
CA LYS A 107 -14.04 15.74 -3.37
C LYS A 107 -14.48 15.46 -4.80
N ALA A 108 -13.61 14.92 -5.64
CA ALA A 108 -13.98 14.45 -6.98
C ALA A 108 -15.07 13.38 -6.90
N LEU A 109 -14.89 12.36 -6.05
CA LEU A 109 -15.89 11.31 -5.86
C LEU A 109 -17.22 11.84 -5.33
N GLU A 110 -17.19 12.83 -4.41
CA GLU A 110 -18.39 13.50 -3.92
C GLU A 110 -19.12 14.25 -5.03
N ALA A 111 -18.36 14.96 -5.89
CA ALA A 111 -18.92 15.69 -7.04
C ALA A 111 -19.60 14.72 -8.01
N VAL A 112 -18.91 13.65 -8.41
CA VAL A 112 -19.46 12.60 -9.29
C VAL A 112 -20.73 11.98 -8.73
N LYS A 113 -20.75 11.62 -7.45
CA LYS A 113 -21.96 11.07 -6.77
C LYS A 113 -23.15 12.03 -6.77
N LYS A 114 -22.90 13.33 -6.84
CA LYS A 114 -23.94 14.37 -6.91
C LYS A 114 -24.31 14.73 -8.36
N GLY A 115 -23.67 14.13 -9.35
CA GLY A 115 -23.82 14.43 -10.77
C GLY A 115 -23.17 15.76 -11.19
N ASN A 116 -22.23 16.28 -10.39
CA ASN A 116 -21.50 17.48 -10.71
C ASN A 116 -20.24 17.14 -11.52
N THR A 117 -19.95 17.96 -12.53
CA THR A 117 -18.76 17.84 -13.37
C THR A 117 -17.64 18.82 -12.95
N GLU A 118 -17.86 19.59 -11.88
CA GLU A 118 -16.91 20.58 -11.37
C GLU A 118 -16.87 20.55 -9.84
N PHE A 119 -15.69 20.81 -9.26
CA PHE A 119 -15.53 21.01 -7.84
C PHE A 119 -14.34 21.92 -7.56
N ASN A 120 -14.36 22.60 -6.39
CA ASN A 120 -13.24 23.41 -5.91
C ASN A 120 -12.60 22.75 -4.68
N TYR A 121 -11.28 22.77 -4.64
CA TYR A 121 -10.51 22.36 -3.47
C TYR A 121 -9.28 23.27 -3.29
N LYS A 122 -9.18 23.94 -2.15
CA LYS A 122 -8.10 24.90 -1.79
C LYS A 122 -7.92 26.00 -2.86
N ASP A 123 -9.02 26.63 -3.24
CA ASP A 123 -9.06 27.69 -4.26
C ASP A 123 -8.57 27.26 -5.66
N VAL A 124 -8.52 25.96 -5.91
CA VAL A 124 -8.23 25.37 -7.22
C VAL A 124 -9.50 24.74 -7.77
N ASP A 125 -9.83 25.10 -9.01
CA ASP A 125 -10.97 24.56 -9.73
C ASP A 125 -10.56 23.31 -10.52
N TYR A 126 -11.37 22.27 -10.38
CA TYR A 126 -11.21 21.01 -11.07
C TYR A 126 -12.46 20.69 -11.87
N THR A 127 -12.26 20.04 -13.00
CA THR A 127 -13.34 19.47 -13.82
C THR A 127 -13.25 17.95 -13.84
N VAL A 128 -14.41 17.31 -13.96
CA VAL A 128 -14.52 15.85 -14.01
C VAL A 128 -15.24 15.47 -15.30
N ASP A 129 -14.61 14.64 -16.09
CA ASP A 129 -15.22 14.00 -17.26
C ASP A 129 -15.69 12.60 -16.86
N ILE A 130 -17.01 12.40 -16.79
CA ILE A 130 -17.64 11.15 -16.39
C ILE A 130 -17.90 10.34 -17.66
N LEU A 131 -17.06 9.33 -17.90
CA LEU A 131 -17.10 8.49 -19.08
C LEU A 131 -18.09 7.33 -18.93
N SER A 132 -18.26 6.84 -17.70
CA SER A 132 -19.28 5.85 -17.33
C SER A 132 -19.56 5.90 -15.82
N ASP A 133 -20.50 5.08 -15.33
CA ASP A 133 -20.77 4.93 -13.90
C ASP A 133 -19.57 4.37 -13.12
N ASP A 134 -18.63 3.76 -13.82
CA ASP A 134 -17.47 3.06 -13.27
C ASP A 134 -16.14 3.73 -13.59
N PHE A 135 -16.15 4.82 -14.38
CA PHE A 135 -14.92 5.46 -14.85
C PHE A 135 -15.08 6.96 -15.07
N TYR A 136 -14.20 7.76 -14.50
CA TYR A 136 -14.11 9.20 -14.73
C TYR A 136 -12.67 9.72 -14.65
N VAL A 137 -12.42 10.83 -15.34
CA VAL A 137 -11.12 11.50 -15.41
C VAL A 137 -11.23 12.88 -14.76
N VAL A 138 -10.21 13.29 -14.02
CA VAL A 138 -10.17 14.58 -13.33
C VAL A 138 -9.11 15.47 -13.97
N TYR A 139 -9.48 16.72 -14.23
CA TYR A 139 -8.62 17.73 -14.83
C TYR A 139 -8.47 18.95 -13.93
N GLN A 140 -7.31 19.59 -14.05
CA GLN A 140 -7.07 20.97 -13.60
C GLN A 140 -6.73 21.82 -14.83
N GLY A 141 -7.68 22.62 -15.29
CA GLY A 141 -7.55 23.33 -16.56
C GLY A 141 -7.48 22.35 -17.75
N ARG A 142 -6.29 22.17 -18.31
CA ARG A 142 -6.03 21.21 -19.40
C ARG A 142 -5.23 20.00 -18.96
N ASP A 143 -4.70 20.04 -17.75
CA ASP A 143 -3.83 18.98 -17.24
C ASP A 143 -4.66 17.87 -16.61
N ILE A 144 -4.38 16.62 -16.96
CA ILE A 144 -4.98 15.45 -16.35
C ILE A 144 -4.33 15.26 -14.98
N MET A 145 -5.15 15.28 -13.92
CA MET A 145 -4.69 15.05 -12.54
C MET A 145 -4.68 13.58 -12.19
N GLY A 146 -5.56 12.81 -12.80
CA GLY A 146 -5.71 11.40 -12.59
C GLY A 146 -7.07 10.91 -13.06
N TYR A 147 -7.29 9.64 -12.89
CA TYR A 147 -8.59 9.01 -13.14
C TYR A 147 -9.03 8.15 -11.96
N ALA A 148 -10.31 7.83 -11.90
CA ALA A 148 -10.83 6.82 -11.00
C ALA A 148 -11.65 5.79 -11.77
N SER A 149 -11.41 4.52 -11.48
CA SER A 149 -12.12 3.40 -12.10
C SER A 149 -12.39 2.28 -11.11
N ARG A 150 -13.43 1.50 -11.36
CA ARG A 150 -13.63 0.20 -10.72
C ARG A 150 -12.88 -0.90 -11.44
N ASP A 151 -12.68 -0.74 -12.75
CA ASP A 151 -11.88 -1.67 -13.53
C ASP A 151 -10.40 -1.35 -13.36
N LEU A 152 -9.58 -2.39 -13.21
CA LEU A 152 -8.16 -2.29 -12.95
C LEU A 152 -7.40 -2.75 -14.19
N VAL A 153 -6.42 -1.96 -14.61
CA VAL A 153 -5.49 -2.33 -15.67
C VAL A 153 -4.28 -2.99 -15.02
N ASN A 154 -4.09 -4.26 -15.30
CA ASN A 154 -3.02 -5.10 -14.76
C ASN A 154 -2.05 -5.46 -15.88
N GLU A 155 -0.78 -5.59 -15.52
CA GLU A 155 0.26 -6.11 -16.41
C GLU A 155 0.22 -7.66 -16.40
N ALA A 156 0.51 -8.27 -17.56
CA ALA A 156 0.73 -9.72 -17.65
C ALA A 156 2.03 -10.12 -16.93
N ASP A 157 2.13 -11.37 -16.53
CA ASP A 157 3.31 -11.87 -15.82
C ASP A 157 4.57 -11.73 -16.67
N GLY A 158 5.54 -10.97 -16.15
CA GLY A 158 6.79 -10.68 -16.85
C GLY A 158 6.73 -9.53 -17.86
N ALA A 159 5.56 -8.97 -18.12
CA ALA A 159 5.42 -7.80 -19.00
C ALA A 159 5.95 -6.51 -18.33
N PRO A 160 6.35 -5.51 -19.14
CA PRO A 160 6.74 -4.20 -18.62
C PRO A 160 5.54 -3.52 -17.96
N LYS A 161 5.81 -2.68 -16.94
CA LYS A 161 4.77 -1.88 -16.30
C LYS A 161 4.17 -0.88 -17.28
N PHE A 162 2.85 -0.80 -17.31
CA PHE A 162 2.14 0.20 -18.07
C PHE A 162 2.31 1.60 -17.44
N SER A 163 2.50 2.58 -18.30
CA SER A 163 2.46 3.98 -17.90
C SER A 163 1.03 4.41 -17.51
N PHE A 164 0.91 5.58 -16.93
CA PHE A 164 -0.39 6.20 -16.69
C PHE A 164 -1.20 6.35 -17.99
N ASP A 165 -0.55 6.78 -19.07
CA ASP A 165 -1.20 7.04 -20.37
C ASP A 165 -1.73 5.76 -21.02
N VAL A 166 -1.01 4.64 -20.93
CA VAL A 166 -1.48 3.34 -21.40
C VAL A 166 -2.71 2.89 -20.61
N LYS A 167 -2.67 3.01 -19.28
CA LYS A 167 -3.81 2.63 -18.41
C LYS A 167 -5.05 3.47 -18.67
N LEU A 168 -4.87 4.77 -18.82
CA LEU A 168 -5.96 5.70 -19.14
C LEU A 168 -6.55 5.40 -20.51
N ALA A 169 -5.72 5.21 -21.53
CA ALA A 169 -6.16 4.93 -22.89
C ALA A 169 -6.91 3.59 -22.99
N ALA A 170 -6.42 2.54 -22.32
CA ALA A 170 -7.07 1.24 -22.27
C ALA A 170 -8.48 1.31 -21.66
N LEU A 171 -8.63 1.99 -20.50
CA LEU A 171 -9.95 2.18 -19.87
C LEU A 171 -10.88 3.05 -20.72
N THR A 172 -10.34 4.05 -21.39
CA THR A 172 -11.12 4.92 -22.30
C THR A 172 -11.62 4.14 -23.49
N ALA A 173 -10.76 3.37 -24.16
CA ALA A 173 -11.12 2.51 -25.28
C ALA A 173 -12.17 1.46 -24.87
N MET A 174 -11.95 0.77 -23.75
CA MET A 174 -12.91 -0.19 -23.21
C MET A 174 -14.29 0.44 -22.97
N THR A 175 -14.32 1.62 -22.35
CA THR A 175 -15.57 2.34 -22.06
C THR A 175 -16.28 2.79 -23.31
N ALA A 176 -15.52 3.19 -24.35
CA ALA A 176 -16.04 3.57 -25.66
C ALA A 176 -16.44 2.37 -26.54
N GLY A 177 -16.08 1.13 -26.13
CA GLY A 177 -16.28 -0.07 -26.94
C GLY A 177 -15.31 -0.17 -28.13
N GLU A 178 -14.20 0.54 -28.06
CA GLU A 178 -13.13 0.53 -29.06
C GLU A 178 -12.23 -0.70 -28.84
N LYS A 179 -11.75 -1.28 -29.95
CA LYS A 179 -10.89 -2.47 -29.91
C LYS A 179 -9.41 -2.14 -30.09
N GLU A 180 -9.09 -0.92 -30.38
CA GLU A 180 -7.74 -0.44 -30.65
C GLU A 180 -7.53 0.89 -29.94
N PHE A 181 -6.35 1.10 -29.41
CA PHE A 181 -5.92 2.37 -28.87
C PHE A 181 -4.42 2.57 -29.04
N ALA A 182 -3.95 3.80 -29.00
CA ALA A 182 -2.53 4.12 -29.06
C ALA A 182 -2.12 4.89 -27.81
N ALA A 183 -1.00 4.53 -27.22
CA ALA A 183 -0.39 5.24 -26.11
C ALA A 183 1.13 5.04 -26.14
N ASP A 184 1.90 6.05 -25.70
CA ASP A 184 3.38 6.03 -25.67
C ASP A 184 4.04 5.65 -27.02
N GLY A 185 3.35 5.93 -28.14
CA GLY A 185 3.83 5.61 -29.48
C GLY A 185 3.72 4.13 -29.85
N VAL A 186 2.95 3.36 -29.09
CA VAL A 186 2.64 1.95 -29.36
C VAL A 186 1.15 1.80 -29.66
N ASP A 187 0.82 0.98 -30.66
CA ASP A 187 -0.54 0.59 -30.98
C ASP A 187 -0.90 -0.69 -30.23
N TYR A 188 -2.01 -0.64 -29.52
CA TYR A 188 -2.55 -1.74 -28.72
C TYR A 188 -3.89 -2.20 -29.29
N THR A 189 -4.18 -3.47 -29.09
CA THR A 189 -5.52 -4.05 -29.32
C THR A 189 -6.11 -4.50 -27.99
N LEU A 190 -7.42 -4.32 -27.86
CA LEU A 190 -8.22 -4.74 -26.71
C LEU A 190 -9.22 -5.79 -27.20
N ASP A 191 -9.14 -7.00 -26.70
CA ASP A 191 -10.07 -8.07 -27.05
C ASP A 191 -11.37 -8.00 -26.21
N ALA A 192 -12.28 -8.97 -26.47
CA ALA A 192 -13.57 -9.01 -25.78
C ALA A 192 -13.44 -9.39 -24.29
N ASP A 193 -12.37 -10.07 -23.92
CA ASP A 193 -12.08 -10.53 -22.56
C ASP A 193 -11.26 -9.50 -21.76
N GLY A 194 -11.01 -8.31 -22.37
CA GLY A 194 -10.27 -7.23 -21.77
C GLY A 194 -8.76 -7.39 -21.84
N ASN A 195 -8.22 -8.31 -22.64
CA ASN A 195 -6.78 -8.46 -22.79
C ASN A 195 -6.19 -7.35 -23.66
N ILE A 196 -5.07 -6.83 -23.25
CA ILE A 196 -4.31 -5.75 -23.91
C ILE A 196 -3.12 -6.38 -24.60
N LEU A 197 -3.12 -6.32 -25.95
CA LEU A 197 -2.07 -6.89 -26.77
C LEU A 197 -1.34 -5.80 -27.54
N ALA A 198 -0.03 -5.99 -27.78
CA ALA A 198 0.75 -5.21 -28.71
C ALA A 198 1.61 -6.15 -29.57
N GLY A 199 1.56 -5.97 -30.90
CA GLY A 199 2.26 -6.84 -31.83
C GLY A 199 1.82 -8.33 -31.78
N GLY A 200 0.64 -8.60 -31.21
CA GLY A 200 0.10 -9.96 -31.02
C GLY A 200 0.55 -10.65 -29.72
N GLU A 201 1.32 -9.97 -28.89
CA GLU A 201 1.70 -10.45 -27.56
C GLU A 201 0.80 -9.80 -26.50
N GLU A 202 0.31 -10.60 -25.54
CA GLU A 202 -0.45 -10.11 -24.41
C GLU A 202 0.48 -9.42 -23.41
N LEU A 203 0.25 -8.14 -23.17
CA LEU A 203 1.03 -7.32 -22.23
C LEU A 203 0.29 -7.03 -20.92
N GLY A 204 -1.02 -7.22 -20.90
CA GLY A 204 -1.82 -6.98 -19.72
C GLY A 204 -3.31 -7.19 -19.98
N TYR A 205 -4.12 -6.82 -19.01
CA TYR A 205 -5.56 -6.99 -19.08
C TYR A 205 -6.31 -6.01 -18.18
N VAL A 206 -7.57 -5.79 -18.51
CA VAL A 206 -8.50 -5.02 -17.67
C VAL A 206 -9.42 -6.00 -16.96
N SER A 207 -9.49 -5.91 -15.65
CA SER A 207 -10.40 -6.74 -14.85
C SER A 207 -10.88 -5.99 -13.62
N ARG A 208 -12.09 -6.34 -13.18
CA ARG A 208 -12.69 -5.87 -11.93
C ARG A 208 -12.38 -6.80 -10.76
N PHE A 209 -11.85 -7.96 -11.05
CA PHE A 209 -11.56 -8.97 -10.04
C PHE A 209 -10.09 -8.95 -9.62
N VAL A 210 -9.87 -9.24 -8.35
CA VAL A 210 -8.55 -9.47 -7.77
C VAL A 210 -8.49 -10.92 -7.32
N VAL A 211 -7.71 -11.71 -8.03
CA VAL A 211 -7.50 -13.13 -7.74
C VAL A 211 -6.21 -13.29 -6.95
N SER A 212 -6.29 -13.96 -5.82
CA SER A 212 -5.14 -14.20 -4.93
C SER A 212 -5.00 -15.67 -4.62
N ALA A 213 -3.82 -16.22 -4.86
CA ALA A 213 -3.49 -17.61 -4.53
C ALA A 213 -3.62 -17.87 -3.01
N ALA A 214 -4.03 -19.07 -2.64
CA ALA A 214 -4.15 -19.47 -1.24
C ALA A 214 -2.79 -19.52 -0.54
N ASP A 215 -1.75 -19.92 -1.26
CA ASP A 215 -0.36 -19.90 -0.82
C ASP A 215 0.61 -19.80 -2.01
N SER A 216 1.90 -19.74 -1.74
CA SER A 216 2.95 -19.58 -2.75
C SER A 216 3.18 -20.82 -3.64
N SER A 217 2.56 -21.96 -3.35
CA SER A 217 2.65 -23.16 -4.18
C SER A 217 1.59 -23.17 -5.29
N VAL A 218 0.55 -22.34 -5.16
CA VAL A 218 -0.52 -22.23 -6.15
C VAL A 218 -0.11 -21.24 -7.24
N VAL A 219 0.03 -21.76 -8.45
CA VAL A 219 0.27 -20.95 -9.65
C VAL A 219 -1.06 -20.63 -10.31
N VAL A 220 -1.40 -19.35 -10.36
CA VAL A 220 -2.65 -18.86 -10.97
C VAL A 220 -2.31 -18.24 -12.30
N THR A 221 -2.57 -18.97 -13.38
CA THR A 221 -2.35 -18.49 -14.75
C THR A 221 -3.40 -17.48 -15.18
N ARG A 222 -3.12 -16.70 -16.23
CA ARG A 222 -4.09 -15.76 -16.79
C ARG A 222 -5.34 -16.49 -17.29
N ASP A 223 -5.17 -17.56 -18.05
CA ASP A 223 -6.26 -18.38 -18.58
C ASP A 223 -7.17 -18.94 -17.47
N PHE A 224 -6.59 -19.34 -16.33
CA PHE A 224 -7.39 -19.74 -15.16
C PHE A 224 -8.22 -18.58 -14.61
N LYS A 225 -7.63 -17.37 -14.52
CA LYS A 225 -8.36 -16.18 -14.04
C LYS A 225 -9.54 -15.85 -14.94
N ASP A 226 -9.35 -15.89 -16.25
CA ASP A 226 -10.41 -15.60 -17.23
C ASP A 226 -11.58 -16.55 -17.07
N ARG A 227 -11.30 -17.85 -17.00
CA ARG A 227 -12.32 -18.88 -16.80
C ARG A 227 -13.04 -18.73 -15.46
N LEU A 228 -12.31 -18.35 -14.42
CA LEU A 228 -12.87 -18.12 -13.11
C LEU A 228 -13.75 -16.86 -13.08
N GLU A 229 -13.31 -15.76 -13.70
CA GLU A 229 -14.08 -14.52 -13.80
C GLU A 229 -15.38 -14.74 -14.58
N GLU A 230 -15.32 -15.45 -15.72
CA GLU A 230 -16.49 -15.86 -16.49
C GLU A 230 -17.48 -16.68 -15.63
N ALA A 231 -16.96 -17.70 -14.92
CA ALA A 231 -17.78 -18.53 -14.05
C ALA A 231 -18.43 -17.74 -12.90
N ILE A 232 -17.73 -16.76 -12.32
CA ILE A 232 -18.29 -15.89 -11.28
C ILE A 232 -19.39 -14.97 -11.84
N ASP A 233 -19.19 -14.37 -13.00
CA ASP A 233 -20.18 -13.49 -13.64
C ASP A 233 -21.43 -14.28 -14.07
N ASP A 234 -21.28 -15.54 -14.47
CA ASP A 234 -22.36 -16.45 -14.76
C ASP A 234 -23.05 -17.03 -13.49
N ASN A 235 -22.56 -16.67 -12.31
CA ASN A 235 -23.00 -17.25 -11.02
C ASN A 235 -22.91 -18.78 -10.98
N ALA A 236 -21.91 -19.34 -11.63
CA ALA A 236 -21.68 -20.78 -11.62
C ALA A 236 -21.17 -21.21 -10.23
N ALA A 237 -21.66 -22.36 -9.76
CA ALA A 237 -21.17 -22.97 -8.53
C ALA A 237 -19.89 -23.78 -8.73
N LYS A 238 -19.56 -24.10 -9.99
CA LYS A 238 -18.41 -24.90 -10.38
C LYS A 238 -17.96 -24.54 -11.80
N PHE A 239 -16.69 -24.77 -12.07
CA PHE A 239 -16.14 -24.73 -13.44
C PHE A 239 -15.04 -25.76 -13.62
N ASN A 240 -14.82 -26.17 -14.85
CA ASN A 240 -13.72 -27.05 -15.24
C ASN A 240 -12.60 -26.23 -15.85
N TYR A 241 -11.38 -26.55 -15.46
CA TYR A 241 -10.18 -25.94 -16.03
C TYR A 241 -9.17 -27.02 -16.39
N THR A 242 -8.55 -26.89 -17.57
CA THR A 242 -7.48 -27.77 -18.03
C THR A 242 -6.20 -26.94 -18.06
N ASP A 243 -5.19 -27.34 -17.32
CA ASP A 243 -3.90 -26.65 -17.26
C ASP A 243 -3.07 -26.84 -18.55
N ALA A 244 -1.93 -26.15 -18.64
CA ALA A 244 -1.03 -26.23 -19.79
C ALA A 244 -0.42 -27.64 -19.99
N GLU A 245 -0.39 -28.47 -18.96
CA GLU A 245 0.07 -29.84 -18.96
C GLU A 245 -1.03 -30.82 -19.39
N GLY A 246 -2.28 -30.35 -19.55
CA GLY A 246 -3.43 -31.15 -19.97
C GLY A 246 -4.15 -31.86 -18.82
N ASN A 247 -3.89 -31.47 -17.56
CA ASN A 247 -4.63 -31.98 -16.41
C ASN A 247 -5.94 -31.22 -16.27
N GLU A 248 -7.05 -31.94 -16.26
CA GLU A 248 -8.39 -31.39 -16.06
C GLU A 248 -8.78 -31.50 -14.57
N ALA A 249 -9.26 -30.37 -14.00
CA ALA A 249 -9.78 -30.33 -12.64
C ALA A 249 -11.10 -29.56 -12.59
N GLU A 250 -12.01 -30.01 -11.72
CA GLU A 250 -13.24 -29.31 -11.39
C GLU A 250 -13.00 -28.46 -10.13
N TYR A 251 -13.39 -27.20 -10.19
CA TYR A 251 -13.26 -26.24 -9.11
C TYR A 251 -14.63 -25.80 -8.60
N ASP A 252 -14.84 -25.92 -7.30
CA ASP A 252 -16.03 -25.40 -6.62
C ASP A 252 -15.86 -23.90 -6.32
N ILE A 253 -16.90 -23.09 -6.56
CA ILE A 253 -16.94 -21.67 -6.25
C ILE A 253 -17.93 -21.45 -5.10
N VAL A 254 -17.43 -20.92 -3.97
CA VAL A 254 -18.24 -20.61 -2.79
C VAL A 254 -18.17 -19.13 -2.50
N TYR A 255 -19.30 -18.43 -2.50
CA TYR A 255 -19.37 -17.01 -2.17
C TYR A 255 -19.68 -16.78 -0.69
N ASP A 256 -18.80 -16.08 0.02
CA ASP A 256 -19.05 -15.57 1.36
C ASP A 256 -19.58 -14.13 1.28
N ALA A 257 -20.89 -13.98 1.50
CA ALA A 257 -21.54 -12.68 1.44
C ALA A 257 -21.11 -11.72 2.55
N SER A 258 -20.61 -12.24 3.69
CA SER A 258 -20.15 -11.41 4.81
C SER A 258 -18.79 -10.78 4.52
N ALA A 259 -17.89 -11.53 3.90
CA ALA A 259 -16.56 -11.10 3.50
C ALA A 259 -16.53 -10.50 2.07
N LYS A 260 -17.58 -10.72 1.27
CA LYS A 260 -17.64 -10.39 -0.17
C LYS A 260 -16.50 -11.03 -0.95
N VAL A 261 -16.24 -12.30 -0.70
CA VAL A 261 -15.14 -13.06 -1.29
C VAL A 261 -15.69 -14.35 -1.86
N TRP A 262 -15.23 -14.72 -3.06
CA TRP A 262 -15.39 -16.06 -3.61
C TRP A 262 -14.17 -16.89 -3.22
N SER A 263 -14.41 -18.08 -2.72
CA SER A 263 -13.39 -19.09 -2.43
C SER A 263 -13.46 -20.20 -3.46
N VAL A 264 -12.34 -20.61 -3.96
CA VAL A 264 -12.21 -21.64 -4.99
C VAL A 264 -11.30 -22.76 -4.51
#